data_f1935b6184b6ae73dfbbf2f1a9ab9b4b
#
_entry.id   f1935b6184b6ae73dfbbf2f1a9ab9b4b
#
_cell.length_a   1.000
_cell.length_b   1.000
_cell.length_c   1.000
_cell.angle_alpha   90.00
_cell.angle_beta   90.00
_cell.angle_gamma   90.00
#
_symmetry.space_group_name_H-M   'P 1'
#
loop_
_entity.id
_entity.type
_entity.pdbx_description
1 polymer ?
#
loop_
_entity_poly.entity_id
_entity_poly.type
_entity_poly.pdbx_seq_one_letter_code
_entity_poly.pdbx_strand_id
1 'polypeptide(L)'
;MTASVTKVNTVKRLISALLVLLLLAGMIIPVLGSVGTDAYVNDDEINVRTGPGTGYGTVLFNGSKSIRLYRGQYVRVIAVQRGSDGYDWYQIVFVYKGYTKVGYMRSDFVTYIGDDRAYCKYLDEQGFPKGYQPYLRALYAASGGKWTFVAYKTGLDWKDALEMESTLGVSLIHRNYDPAQRSTAPGAYDSSTGEWRQFEPGWYAASRETVAYYMDPRSYLTDGTCIAFELLSSNNAITRDQMKKVLGDCVWATDELIDEFIQAGKEANVSPIYLAVKARGEIGTGATKNATGYPLSDGKKYYNFFNIGAYGGSDPNYNGILYAQKEGWDTSYKALLGGAKFISGSYIAKGQNTMFLQRFNFSKTNTFGHQYATDITYAYMGGWDTYGSYAENNMLGVNLIISVPILENMPAATKLPTARYEDEYVDPEPEPEPEPEPEPNPNPEPNPEPNPGPSERYDYVNELNLRLTDSYLSGFTLGTPVQSLISQIKSVNKNATVTVTARGEAVADSALVATGQVLTIQDAVGTYTYTCVVYGDINGDGVVDMTDVSTLLDALTEK
;
A
#
# COMPACT_ATOMS: atom_id res chain seq x y z
N MET A 1 22.09 -2.40 62.04
CA MET A 1 22.26 -1.94 60.65
C MET A 1 22.62 -3.06 59.66
N THR A 2 22.89 -4.28 60.05
CA THR A 2 23.34 -5.39 59.17
C THR A 2 22.21 -6.21 58.52
N ALA A 3 20.99 -6.22 59.04
CA ALA A 3 19.87 -7.02 58.49
C ALA A 3 19.15 -6.37 57.28
N SER A 4 19.24 -5.05 57.10
CA SER A 4 18.60 -4.31 56.02
C SER A 4 19.37 -4.43 54.71
N VAL A 5 20.71 -4.46 54.75
CA VAL A 5 21.57 -4.56 53.55
C VAL A 5 21.49 -5.94 52.90
N THR A 6 21.32 -6.99 53.73
CA THR A 6 21.21 -8.37 53.23
C THR A 6 19.90 -8.63 52.45
N LYS A 7 18.77 -8.03 52.90
CA LYS A 7 17.48 -8.13 52.19
C LYS A 7 17.50 -7.43 50.84
N VAL A 8 18.10 -6.24 50.73
CA VAL A 8 18.22 -5.49 49.47
C VAL A 8 19.08 -6.23 48.44
N ASN A 9 20.17 -6.86 48.89
CA ASN A 9 21.03 -7.64 47.99
C ASN A 9 20.38 -8.95 47.52
N THR A 10 19.53 -9.57 48.35
CA THR A 10 18.78 -10.77 47.95
C THR A 10 17.69 -10.43 46.94
N VAL A 11 16.97 -9.33 47.08
CA VAL A 11 15.98 -8.86 46.12
C VAL A 11 16.63 -8.46 44.79
N LYS A 12 17.77 -7.75 44.81
CA LYS A 12 18.55 -7.43 43.60
C LYS A 12 19.03 -8.69 42.86
N ARG A 13 19.50 -9.71 43.58
CA ARG A 13 19.91 -11.00 42.97
C ARG A 13 18.75 -11.80 42.40
N LEU A 14 17.57 -11.75 43.02
CA LEU A 14 16.35 -12.37 42.51
C LEU A 14 15.83 -11.66 41.23
N ILE A 15 15.87 -10.34 41.20
CA ILE A 15 15.50 -9.56 40.03
C ILE A 15 16.49 -9.80 38.86
N SER A 16 17.81 -9.86 39.16
CA SER A 16 18.81 -10.17 38.14
C SER A 16 18.69 -11.62 37.62
N ALA A 17 18.38 -12.58 38.50
CA ALA A 17 18.14 -13.98 38.07
C ALA A 17 16.86 -14.13 37.28
N LEU A 18 15.80 -13.36 37.57
CA LEU A 18 14.56 -13.32 36.83
C LEU A 18 14.77 -12.70 35.43
N LEU A 19 15.55 -11.61 35.35
CA LEU A 19 15.93 -10.98 34.07
C LEU A 19 16.80 -11.91 33.19
N VAL A 20 17.72 -12.66 33.79
CA VAL A 20 18.55 -13.63 33.05
C VAL A 20 17.72 -14.85 32.62
N LEU A 21 16.75 -15.31 33.39
CA LEU A 21 15.82 -16.37 33.03
C LEU A 21 14.86 -15.93 31.90
N LEU A 22 14.43 -14.65 31.88
CA LEU A 22 13.65 -14.03 30.81
C LEU A 22 14.46 -13.93 29.51
N LEU A 23 15.76 -13.65 29.59
CA LEU A 23 16.67 -13.62 28.44
C LEU A 23 17.00 -15.01 27.87
N LEU A 24 17.01 -16.05 28.70
CA LEU A 24 17.30 -17.44 28.29
C LEU A 24 16.07 -18.18 27.75
N ALA A 25 14.87 -17.72 28.05
CA ALA A 25 13.63 -18.40 27.64
C ALA A 25 13.12 -17.98 26.26
N GLY A 26 13.82 -17.08 25.52
CA GLY A 26 13.35 -16.58 24.23
C GLY A 26 11.99 -15.91 24.31
N MET A 27 11.67 -15.32 25.48
CA MET A 27 10.38 -14.67 25.66
C MET A 27 10.28 -13.43 24.78
N ILE A 28 9.19 -13.35 24.04
CA ILE A 28 8.64 -12.16 23.43
C ILE A 28 8.77 -11.03 24.49
N ILE A 29 9.54 -10.00 24.19
CA ILE A 29 9.31 -8.72 24.85
C ILE A 29 8.12 -8.15 24.08
N PRO A 30 6.87 -8.25 24.58
CA PRO A 30 5.80 -7.49 23.99
C PRO A 30 6.26 -6.04 24.16
N VAL A 31 6.39 -5.32 23.05
CA VAL A 31 6.29 -3.86 23.09
C VAL A 31 4.85 -3.63 23.52
N LEU A 32 4.64 -3.54 24.84
CA LEU A 32 3.33 -3.30 25.43
C LEU A 32 2.78 -2.01 24.81
N GLY A 33 1.63 -2.15 24.14
CA GLY A 33 0.77 -1.01 23.83
C GLY A 33 1.10 -0.20 22.59
N SER A 34 1.96 -0.62 21.65
CA SER A 34 2.08 0.10 20.38
C SER A 34 1.00 -0.35 19.40
N VAL A 35 0.10 0.54 19.02
CA VAL A 35 -0.51 0.53 17.69
C VAL A 35 0.67 0.35 16.72
N GLY A 36 0.83 -0.80 16.08
CA GLY A 36 2.07 -1.22 15.41
C GLY A 36 2.63 -0.16 14.42
N THR A 37 3.92 -0.24 14.15
CA THR A 37 4.62 0.76 13.33
C THR A 37 4.47 0.46 11.85
N ASP A 38 4.11 1.47 11.08
CA ASP A 38 3.97 1.37 9.62
C ASP A 38 5.31 1.07 8.95
N ALA A 39 5.29 0.11 8.05
CA ALA A 39 6.47 -0.36 7.34
C ALA A 39 6.08 -0.91 5.96
N TYR A 40 7.07 -1.23 5.15
CA TYR A 40 6.89 -1.90 3.87
C TYR A 40 7.94 -2.98 3.65
N VAL A 41 7.59 -3.95 2.81
CA VAL A 41 8.51 -4.99 2.35
C VAL A 41 9.49 -4.39 1.33
N ASN A 42 10.79 -4.57 1.54
CA ASN A 42 11.83 -3.91 0.74
C ASN A 42 12.45 -4.80 -0.36
N ASP A 43 11.98 -6.04 -0.48
CA ASP A 43 12.43 -6.99 -1.50
C ASP A 43 11.26 -7.85 -2.03
N ASP A 44 11.49 -8.63 -3.07
CA ASP A 44 10.45 -9.40 -3.74
C ASP A 44 10.43 -10.87 -3.29
N GLU A 45 9.27 -11.51 -3.39
CA GLU A 45 9.02 -12.92 -3.08
C GLU A 45 9.37 -13.38 -1.65
N ILE A 46 9.24 -12.48 -0.67
CA ILE A 46 9.62 -12.78 0.72
C ILE A 46 8.56 -13.62 1.41
N ASN A 47 8.94 -14.77 1.92
CA ASN A 47 8.05 -15.66 2.65
C ASN A 47 7.63 -15.06 3.99
N VAL A 48 6.33 -15.12 4.29
CA VAL A 48 5.80 -14.88 5.63
C VAL A 48 5.75 -16.21 6.39
N ARG A 49 6.30 -16.24 7.60
CA ARG A 49 6.40 -17.48 8.40
C ARG A 49 5.46 -17.47 9.59
N THR A 50 5.19 -18.66 10.12
CA THR A 50 4.34 -18.85 11.30
C THR A 50 5.05 -18.56 12.62
N GLY A 51 6.37 -18.32 12.59
CA GLY A 51 7.18 -18.00 13.77
C GLY A 51 8.53 -17.40 13.39
N PRO A 52 9.30 -16.89 14.38
CA PRO A 52 10.53 -16.13 14.19
C PRO A 52 11.73 -17.04 13.89
N GLY A 53 11.90 -17.40 12.64
CA GLY A 53 13.04 -18.21 12.19
C GLY A 53 12.77 -18.95 10.88
N THR A 54 13.84 -19.31 10.17
CA THR A 54 13.76 -20.07 8.91
C THR A 54 13.25 -21.50 9.07
N GLY A 55 13.28 -22.04 10.30
CA GLY A 55 12.75 -23.38 10.63
C GLY A 55 11.23 -23.45 10.74
N TYR A 56 10.55 -22.31 10.84
CA TYR A 56 9.08 -22.27 10.88
C TYR A 56 8.48 -22.41 9.49
N GLY A 57 7.29 -23.02 9.39
CA GLY A 57 6.51 -23.09 8.15
C GLY A 57 6.09 -21.72 7.63
N THR A 58 5.59 -21.67 6.41
CA THR A 58 5.03 -20.45 5.83
C THR A 58 3.57 -20.26 6.23
N VAL A 59 3.11 -19.02 6.34
CA VAL A 59 1.68 -18.70 6.43
C VAL A 59 1.03 -19.09 5.09
N LEU A 60 -0.12 -19.74 5.15
CA LEU A 60 -0.81 -20.26 3.97
C LEU A 60 -2.06 -19.44 3.65
N PHE A 61 -2.37 -19.34 2.36
CA PHE A 61 -3.66 -18.93 1.85
C PHE A 61 -4.38 -20.13 1.25
N ASN A 62 -5.68 -20.26 1.49
CA ASN A 62 -6.53 -21.40 1.07
C ASN A 62 -5.95 -22.74 1.53
N GLY A 63 -5.30 -22.74 2.71
CA GLY A 63 -4.72 -23.93 3.35
C GLY A 63 -3.62 -24.64 2.56
N SER A 64 -3.15 -24.11 1.45
CA SER A 64 -2.17 -24.77 0.58
C SER A 64 -1.12 -23.85 -0.05
N LYS A 65 -1.47 -22.62 -0.36
CA LYS A 65 -0.56 -21.69 -1.05
C LYS A 65 0.23 -20.86 -0.05
N SER A 66 1.55 -21.01 -0.03
CA SER A 66 2.43 -20.16 0.78
C SER A 66 2.27 -18.68 0.39
N ILE A 67 2.08 -17.82 1.39
CA ILE A 67 2.03 -16.39 1.20
C ILE A 67 3.45 -15.86 1.04
N ARG A 68 3.66 -15.10 -0.03
CA ARG A 68 4.85 -14.27 -0.25
C ARG A 68 4.42 -12.84 -0.41
N LEU A 69 5.21 -11.93 0.16
CA LEU A 69 5.02 -10.50 0.02
C LEU A 69 6.08 -9.93 -0.91
N TYR A 70 5.79 -8.78 -1.48
CA TYR A 70 6.58 -8.15 -2.53
C TYR A 70 6.95 -6.72 -2.15
N ARG A 71 7.97 -6.20 -2.78
CA ARG A 71 8.47 -4.84 -2.58
C ARG A 71 7.35 -3.80 -2.66
N GLY A 72 7.30 -2.91 -1.67
CA GLY A 72 6.30 -1.85 -1.56
C GLY A 72 5.01 -2.28 -0.87
N GLN A 73 4.82 -3.55 -0.55
CA GLN A 73 3.65 -4.00 0.18
C GLN A 73 3.66 -3.48 1.60
N TYR A 74 2.57 -2.80 1.99
CA TYR A 74 2.38 -2.28 3.33
C TYR A 74 2.26 -3.40 4.36
N VAL A 75 2.98 -3.25 5.46
CA VAL A 75 2.88 -4.09 6.65
C VAL A 75 2.92 -3.21 7.91
N ARG A 76 2.31 -3.70 8.98
CA ARG A 76 2.40 -3.07 10.30
C ARG A 76 3.19 -3.99 11.23
N VAL A 77 4.31 -3.51 11.74
CA VAL A 77 5.14 -4.26 12.70
C VAL A 77 4.53 -4.12 14.09
N ILE A 78 4.13 -5.23 14.70
CA ILE A 78 3.48 -5.26 16.02
C ILE A 78 4.36 -5.85 17.13
N ALA A 79 5.42 -6.58 16.79
CA ALA A 79 6.41 -7.06 17.74
C ALA A 79 7.75 -7.36 17.05
N VAL A 80 8.81 -7.41 17.86
CA VAL A 80 10.16 -7.82 17.44
C VAL A 80 10.58 -9.00 18.29
N GLN A 81 11.10 -10.05 17.66
CA GLN A 81 11.57 -11.24 18.35
C GLN A 81 12.90 -11.72 17.77
N ARG A 82 13.85 -12.08 18.64
CA ARG A 82 15.11 -12.68 18.25
C ARG A 82 14.90 -14.13 17.81
N GLY A 83 15.26 -14.44 16.56
CA GLY A 83 15.22 -15.80 16.04
C GLY A 83 16.41 -16.64 16.46
N SER A 84 16.25 -17.98 16.44
CA SER A 84 17.34 -18.93 16.69
C SER A 84 18.44 -18.89 15.64
N ASP A 85 18.17 -18.29 14.48
CA ASP A 85 19.10 -18.05 13.38
C ASP A 85 19.98 -16.79 13.56
N GLY A 86 19.81 -16.08 14.69
CA GLY A 86 20.60 -14.91 15.04
C GLY A 86 20.12 -13.61 14.40
N TYR A 87 19.00 -13.61 13.68
CA TYR A 87 18.36 -12.41 13.14
C TYR A 87 17.21 -11.95 14.03
N ASP A 88 16.85 -10.67 13.93
CA ASP A 88 15.59 -10.17 14.46
C ASP A 88 14.48 -10.45 13.46
N TRP A 89 13.34 -10.87 13.96
CA TRP A 89 12.14 -11.19 13.21
C TRP A 89 11.02 -10.28 13.66
N TYR A 90 10.37 -9.63 12.70
CA TYR A 90 9.22 -8.78 12.95
C TYR A 90 7.95 -9.59 12.85
N GLN A 91 7.12 -9.52 13.89
CA GLN A 91 5.73 -9.95 13.76
C GLN A 91 4.98 -8.85 13.04
N ILE A 92 4.40 -9.19 11.90
CA ILE A 92 3.76 -8.23 11.00
C ILE A 92 2.28 -8.57 10.82
N VAL A 93 1.47 -7.51 10.73
CA VAL A 93 0.09 -7.58 10.24
C VAL A 93 0.07 -7.04 8.81
N PHE A 94 -0.60 -7.74 7.92
CA PHE A 94 -0.67 -7.40 6.50
C PHE A 94 -2.00 -7.84 5.88
N VAL A 95 -2.35 -7.28 4.72
CA VAL A 95 -3.54 -7.71 3.96
C VAL A 95 -3.08 -8.56 2.78
N TYR A 96 -3.69 -9.74 2.62
CA TYR A 96 -3.47 -10.62 1.48
C TYR A 96 -4.81 -11.08 0.91
N LYS A 97 -5.07 -10.74 -0.35
CA LYS A 97 -6.35 -11.04 -1.03
C LYS A 97 -7.59 -10.52 -0.27
N GLY A 98 -7.44 -9.39 0.43
CA GLY A 98 -8.49 -8.76 1.23
C GLY A 98 -8.62 -9.31 2.66
N TYR A 99 -7.86 -10.34 3.02
CA TYR A 99 -7.84 -10.92 4.38
C TYR A 99 -6.71 -10.34 5.20
N THR A 100 -7.00 -9.90 6.42
CA THR A 100 -5.98 -9.46 7.37
C THR A 100 -5.30 -10.68 7.98
N LYS A 101 -3.99 -10.77 7.84
CA LYS A 101 -3.16 -11.87 8.28
C LYS A 101 -2.06 -11.39 9.23
N VAL A 102 -1.56 -12.31 10.05
CA VAL A 102 -0.39 -12.10 10.91
C VAL A 102 0.66 -13.16 10.61
N GLY A 103 1.92 -12.80 10.72
CA GLY A 103 3.04 -13.74 10.57
C GLY A 103 4.36 -13.06 10.88
N TYR A 104 5.45 -13.74 10.56
CA TYR A 104 6.80 -13.27 10.86
C TYR A 104 7.61 -13.09 9.59
N MET A 105 8.36 -11.98 9.53
CA MET A 105 9.30 -11.68 8.48
C MET A 105 10.63 -11.24 9.11
N ARG A 106 11.75 -11.65 8.52
CA ARG A 106 13.08 -11.25 8.98
C ARG A 106 13.26 -9.74 8.79
N SER A 107 13.86 -9.08 9.77
CA SER A 107 13.90 -7.61 9.87
C SER A 107 14.58 -6.92 8.68
N ASP A 108 15.56 -7.57 8.03
CA ASP A 108 16.26 -7.04 6.86
C ASP A 108 15.39 -6.94 5.59
N PHE A 109 14.23 -7.62 5.57
CA PHE A 109 13.24 -7.52 4.49
C PHE A 109 12.12 -6.51 4.76
N VAL A 110 12.19 -5.76 5.86
CA VAL A 110 11.16 -4.80 6.25
C VAL A 110 11.81 -3.45 6.55
N THR A 111 11.30 -2.39 5.93
CA THR A 111 11.76 -1.03 6.16
C THR A 111 10.62 -0.21 6.76
N TYR A 112 10.88 0.47 7.88
CA TYR A 112 9.91 1.38 8.50
C TYR A 112 9.67 2.59 7.61
N ILE A 113 8.40 3.01 7.52
CA ILE A 113 8.04 4.28 6.89
C ILE A 113 8.43 5.39 7.88
N GLY A 114 9.36 6.24 7.47
CA GLY A 114 9.83 7.36 8.29
C GLY A 114 8.81 8.51 8.37
N ASP A 115 9.29 9.71 8.70
CA ASP A 115 8.45 10.91 8.70
C ASP A 115 7.99 11.26 7.28
N ASP A 116 6.73 11.02 7.01
CA ASP A 116 6.09 11.22 5.71
C ASP A 116 4.89 12.20 5.78
N ARG A 117 4.83 13.05 6.82
CA ARG A 117 3.74 14.03 7.02
C ARG A 117 3.48 14.89 5.80
N ALA A 118 4.52 15.33 5.10
CA ALA A 118 4.38 16.10 3.87
C ALA A 118 3.67 15.27 2.77
N TYR A 119 3.97 13.99 2.70
CA TYR A 119 3.32 13.09 1.75
C TYR A 119 1.88 12.74 2.17
N CYS A 120 1.61 12.56 3.46
CA CYS A 120 0.24 12.42 3.95
C CYS A 120 -0.63 13.63 3.59
N LYS A 121 -0.10 14.84 3.77
CA LYS A 121 -0.77 16.07 3.34
C LYS A 121 -1.03 16.10 1.83
N TYR A 122 -0.06 15.70 1.02
CA TYR A 122 -0.23 15.56 -0.43
C TYR A 122 -1.38 14.59 -0.77
N LEU A 123 -1.45 13.43 -0.11
CA LEU A 123 -2.53 12.45 -0.35
C LEU A 123 -3.90 13.01 0.03
N ASP A 124 -3.99 13.79 1.12
CA ASP A 124 -5.23 14.48 1.51
C ASP A 124 -5.63 15.56 0.48
N GLU A 125 -4.69 16.34 -0.02
CA GLU A 125 -4.91 17.35 -1.08
C GLU A 125 -5.35 16.70 -2.41
N GLN A 126 -4.84 15.51 -2.74
CA GLN A 126 -5.32 14.69 -3.86
C GLN A 126 -6.75 14.17 -3.60
N GLY A 127 -7.18 14.08 -2.35
CA GLY A 127 -8.47 13.57 -1.92
C GLY A 127 -8.53 12.05 -1.82
N PHE A 128 -7.41 11.40 -1.53
CA PHE A 128 -7.41 9.95 -1.26
C PHE A 128 -8.10 9.63 0.07
N PRO A 129 -9.08 8.71 0.09
CA PRO A 129 -9.67 8.22 1.34
C PRO A 129 -8.61 7.58 2.25
N LYS A 130 -8.80 7.67 3.58
CA LYS A 130 -7.84 7.15 4.56
C LYS A 130 -7.51 5.65 4.36
N GLY A 131 -8.46 4.85 3.88
CA GLY A 131 -8.25 3.43 3.59
C GLY A 131 -7.26 3.13 2.43
N TYR A 132 -6.91 4.13 1.60
CA TYR A 132 -5.88 4.01 0.55
C TYR A 132 -4.49 4.38 1.05
N GLN A 133 -4.41 5.31 2.01
CA GLN A 133 -3.17 6.02 2.35
C GLN A 133 -2.04 5.11 2.87
N PRO A 134 -2.27 4.11 3.74
CA PRO A 134 -1.19 3.23 4.18
C PRO A 134 -0.46 2.55 3.02
N TYR A 135 -1.20 2.05 2.04
CA TYR A 135 -0.63 1.38 0.86
C TYR A 135 0.13 2.36 -0.03
N LEU A 136 -0.44 3.54 -0.30
CA LEU A 136 0.20 4.58 -1.12
C LEU A 136 1.49 5.10 -0.51
N ARG A 137 1.54 5.25 0.82
CA ARG A 137 2.72 5.64 1.59
C ARG A 137 3.84 4.59 1.44
N ALA A 138 3.48 3.32 1.60
CA ALA A 138 4.41 2.20 1.45
C ALA A 138 5.01 2.12 0.05
N LEU A 139 4.18 2.19 -0.99
CA LEU A 139 4.61 2.17 -2.40
C LEU A 139 5.46 3.40 -2.77
N TYR A 140 5.08 4.58 -2.30
CA TYR A 140 5.87 5.80 -2.49
C TYR A 140 7.26 5.67 -1.86
N ALA A 141 7.34 5.22 -0.62
CA ALA A 141 8.61 5.02 0.09
C ALA A 141 9.48 3.95 -0.60
N ALA A 142 8.89 2.82 -0.98
CA ALA A 142 9.58 1.72 -1.67
C ALA A 142 10.12 2.12 -3.04
N SER A 143 9.44 3.03 -3.75
CA SER A 143 9.92 3.59 -5.03
C SER A 143 11.02 4.64 -4.86
N GLY A 144 11.40 4.99 -3.63
CA GLY A 144 12.29 6.11 -3.34
C GLY A 144 11.72 7.47 -3.78
N GLY A 145 10.39 7.63 -3.70
CA GLY A 145 9.68 8.84 -4.10
C GLY A 145 9.56 9.04 -5.62
N LYS A 146 9.80 7.98 -6.41
CA LYS A 146 9.78 8.05 -7.88
C LYS A 146 8.38 7.88 -8.47
N TRP A 147 7.48 7.20 -7.76
CA TRP A 147 6.12 6.98 -8.21
C TRP A 147 5.21 8.05 -7.64
N THR A 148 4.59 8.83 -8.52
CA THR A 148 3.64 9.87 -8.14
C THR A 148 2.23 9.31 -8.24
N PHE A 149 1.55 9.20 -7.11
CA PHE A 149 0.16 8.74 -7.06
C PHE A 149 -0.79 9.92 -7.18
N VAL A 150 -1.67 9.87 -8.19
CA VAL A 150 -2.71 10.88 -8.41
C VAL A 150 -4.09 10.24 -8.30
N ALA A 151 -5.02 10.95 -7.67
CA ALA A 151 -6.39 10.47 -7.51
C ALA A 151 -7.20 10.70 -8.78
N TYR A 152 -7.78 9.65 -9.34
CA TYR A 152 -8.77 9.72 -10.40
C TYR A 152 -10.18 9.59 -9.81
N LYS A 153 -10.84 10.71 -9.55
CA LYS A 153 -12.22 10.75 -9.04
C LYS A 153 -13.17 10.37 -10.15
N THR A 154 -13.71 9.15 -10.10
CA THR A 154 -14.61 8.62 -11.14
C THR A 154 -15.97 9.31 -11.12
N GLY A 155 -16.44 9.74 -9.95
CA GLY A 155 -17.80 10.23 -9.71
C GLY A 155 -18.86 9.14 -9.79
N LEU A 156 -18.46 7.86 -9.74
CA LEU A 156 -19.35 6.70 -9.79
C LEU A 156 -19.58 6.16 -8.38
N ASP A 157 -20.84 5.85 -8.08
CA ASP A 157 -21.18 5.11 -6.87
C ASP A 157 -20.72 3.66 -6.97
N TRP A 158 -20.13 3.14 -5.89
CA TRP A 158 -19.62 1.77 -5.81
C TRP A 158 -20.69 0.72 -6.11
N LYS A 159 -21.90 0.89 -5.53
CA LYS A 159 -22.98 -0.08 -5.67
C LYS A 159 -23.45 -0.16 -7.12
N ASP A 160 -23.58 0.99 -7.78
CA ASP A 160 -24.02 1.08 -9.17
C ASP A 160 -22.97 0.48 -10.11
N ALA A 161 -21.68 0.78 -9.88
CA ALA A 161 -20.59 0.20 -10.65
C ALA A 161 -20.53 -1.32 -10.47
N LEU A 162 -20.66 -1.81 -9.24
CA LEU A 162 -20.68 -3.25 -8.95
C LEU A 162 -21.88 -3.96 -9.58
N GLU A 163 -23.04 -3.32 -9.62
CA GLU A 163 -24.24 -3.87 -10.28
C GLU A 163 -23.99 -4.06 -11.78
N MET A 164 -23.47 -3.04 -12.45
CA MET A 164 -23.17 -3.08 -13.89
C MET A 164 -22.12 -4.14 -14.22
N GLU A 165 -21.02 -4.19 -13.46
CA GLU A 165 -19.92 -5.12 -13.69
C GLU A 165 -20.26 -6.57 -13.32
N SER A 166 -21.25 -6.79 -12.44
CA SER A 166 -21.75 -8.11 -12.06
C SER A 166 -22.85 -8.65 -12.99
N THR A 167 -23.23 -7.90 -14.02
CA THR A 167 -24.16 -8.38 -15.06
C THR A 167 -23.58 -9.62 -15.73
N LEU A 168 -24.39 -10.68 -15.86
CA LEU A 168 -23.92 -11.95 -16.41
C LEU A 168 -23.32 -11.78 -17.80
N GLY A 169 -22.10 -12.30 -17.97
CA GLY A 169 -21.33 -12.22 -19.21
C GLY A 169 -20.44 -10.99 -19.36
N VAL A 170 -20.58 -9.98 -18.48
CA VAL A 170 -19.69 -8.79 -18.48
C VAL A 170 -18.34 -9.11 -17.85
N SER A 171 -18.35 -9.80 -16.71
CA SER A 171 -17.13 -10.19 -15.99
C SER A 171 -17.03 -11.70 -15.89
N LEU A 172 -15.98 -12.26 -16.50
CA LEU A 172 -15.74 -13.69 -16.54
C LEU A 172 -14.48 -14.07 -15.76
N ILE A 173 -14.51 -15.28 -15.18
CA ILE A 173 -13.37 -15.90 -14.48
C ILE A 173 -13.02 -17.23 -15.15
N HIS A 174 -11.72 -17.47 -15.38
CA HIS A 174 -11.28 -18.69 -16.04
C HIS A 174 -11.38 -19.91 -15.13
N ARG A 175 -11.62 -21.10 -15.72
CA ARG A 175 -11.77 -22.38 -15.02
C ARG A 175 -10.61 -22.77 -14.09
N ASN A 176 -9.41 -22.20 -14.28
CA ASN A 176 -8.22 -22.51 -13.48
C ASN A 176 -8.22 -21.79 -12.11
N TYR A 177 -9.14 -20.84 -11.91
CA TYR A 177 -9.31 -20.16 -10.64
C TYR A 177 -10.23 -20.93 -9.70
N ASP A 178 -10.23 -20.57 -8.43
CA ASP A 178 -11.04 -21.21 -7.40
C ASP A 178 -12.53 -21.20 -7.80
N PRO A 179 -13.23 -22.34 -7.76
CA PRO A 179 -14.67 -22.39 -8.04
C PRO A 179 -15.53 -21.44 -7.20
N ALA A 180 -15.11 -21.08 -5.98
CA ALA A 180 -15.78 -20.09 -5.14
C ALA A 180 -15.84 -18.70 -5.78
N GLN A 181 -15.00 -18.44 -6.78
CA GLN A 181 -14.98 -17.18 -7.52
C GLN A 181 -16.02 -17.13 -8.65
N ARG A 182 -16.73 -18.22 -8.92
CA ARG A 182 -17.76 -18.30 -9.96
C ARG A 182 -19.13 -17.92 -9.39
N SER A 183 -19.94 -17.30 -10.21
CA SER A 183 -21.31 -16.93 -9.85
C SER A 183 -22.20 -18.16 -9.73
N THR A 184 -22.97 -18.21 -8.65
CA THR A 184 -24.05 -19.18 -8.46
C THR A 184 -25.45 -18.57 -8.72
N ALA A 185 -25.49 -17.38 -9.32
CA ALA A 185 -26.74 -16.70 -9.65
C ALA A 185 -27.54 -17.48 -10.73
N PRO A 186 -28.87 -17.32 -10.78
CA PRO A 186 -29.70 -17.88 -11.84
C PRO A 186 -29.19 -17.50 -13.23
N GLY A 187 -29.04 -18.49 -14.10
CA GLY A 187 -28.49 -18.32 -15.45
C GLY A 187 -26.96 -18.43 -15.56
N ALA A 188 -26.21 -18.44 -14.43
CA ALA A 188 -24.80 -18.78 -14.37
C ALA A 188 -24.55 -20.19 -13.83
N TYR A 189 -25.42 -20.68 -12.97
CA TYR A 189 -25.33 -21.98 -12.30
C TYR A 189 -26.67 -22.69 -12.31
N ASP A 190 -26.66 -23.98 -12.60
CA ASP A 190 -27.82 -24.86 -12.51
C ASP A 190 -27.72 -25.69 -11.20
N SER A 191 -28.52 -25.33 -10.21
CA SER A 191 -28.54 -26.02 -8.91
C SER A 191 -29.08 -27.45 -8.98
N SER A 192 -29.80 -27.81 -10.06
CA SER A 192 -30.33 -29.17 -10.24
C SER A 192 -29.28 -30.16 -10.74
N THR A 193 -28.33 -29.69 -11.55
CA THR A 193 -27.23 -30.49 -12.11
C THR A 193 -25.91 -30.26 -11.38
N GLY A 194 -25.76 -29.16 -10.67
CA GLY A 194 -24.48 -28.74 -10.05
C GLY A 194 -23.49 -28.16 -11.05
N GLU A 195 -23.95 -27.74 -12.22
CA GLU A 195 -23.09 -27.29 -13.31
C GLU A 195 -23.11 -25.76 -13.50
N TRP A 196 -21.94 -25.19 -13.84
CA TRP A 196 -21.82 -23.79 -14.23
C TRP A 196 -21.94 -23.64 -15.76
N ARG A 197 -22.74 -22.67 -16.18
CA ARG A 197 -22.80 -22.25 -17.58
C ARG A 197 -21.48 -21.59 -18.02
N GLN A 198 -20.91 -22.07 -19.11
CA GLN A 198 -19.81 -21.36 -19.78
C GLN A 198 -20.37 -20.25 -20.68
N PHE A 199 -19.86 -19.04 -20.51
CA PHE A 199 -20.16 -17.89 -21.39
C PHE A 199 -19.21 -17.85 -22.58
N GLU A 200 -17.98 -18.30 -22.38
CA GLU A 200 -16.96 -18.59 -23.39
C GLU A 200 -16.28 -19.94 -23.03
N PRO A 201 -15.61 -20.63 -23.95
CA PRO A 201 -14.97 -21.92 -23.66
C PRO A 201 -13.98 -21.83 -22.49
N GLY A 202 -14.31 -22.46 -21.36
CA GLY A 202 -13.51 -22.43 -20.12
C GLY A 202 -13.72 -21.20 -19.25
N TRP A 203 -14.64 -20.29 -19.57
CA TRP A 203 -14.91 -19.06 -18.83
C TRP A 203 -16.33 -19.03 -18.27
N TYR A 204 -16.45 -18.66 -17.03
CA TYR A 204 -17.67 -18.62 -16.22
C TYR A 204 -17.94 -17.21 -15.72
N ALA A 205 -19.20 -16.86 -15.48
CA ALA A 205 -19.50 -15.60 -14.83
C ALA A 205 -18.81 -15.52 -13.46
N ALA A 206 -18.12 -14.43 -13.18
CA ALA A 206 -17.52 -14.17 -11.87
C ALA A 206 -18.62 -13.92 -10.83
N SER A 207 -18.39 -14.35 -9.58
CA SER A 207 -19.29 -14.02 -8.47
C SER A 207 -19.25 -12.51 -8.18
N ARG A 208 -20.31 -11.98 -7.56
CA ARG A 208 -20.36 -10.55 -7.21
C ARG A 208 -19.21 -10.13 -6.30
N GLU A 209 -18.82 -11.00 -5.38
CA GLU A 209 -17.68 -10.80 -4.48
C GLU A 209 -16.34 -10.81 -5.24
N THR A 210 -16.20 -11.68 -6.24
CA THR A 210 -15.03 -11.70 -7.12
C THR A 210 -14.94 -10.41 -7.93
N VAL A 211 -16.06 -9.96 -8.50
CA VAL A 211 -16.13 -8.66 -9.19
C VAL A 211 -15.76 -7.53 -8.24
N ALA A 212 -16.33 -7.51 -7.03
CA ALA A 212 -16.03 -6.50 -6.01
C ALA A 212 -14.52 -6.46 -5.69
N TYR A 213 -13.87 -7.61 -5.52
CA TYR A 213 -12.45 -7.67 -5.24
C TYR A 213 -11.59 -7.08 -6.36
N TYR A 214 -11.80 -7.51 -7.60
CA TYR A 214 -11.00 -7.03 -8.75
C TYR A 214 -11.38 -5.61 -9.20
N MET A 215 -12.56 -5.13 -8.87
CA MET A 215 -13.01 -3.76 -9.11
C MET A 215 -12.49 -2.78 -8.05
N ASP A 216 -12.12 -3.25 -6.85
CA ASP A 216 -11.60 -2.43 -5.76
C ASP A 216 -10.15 -2.00 -6.05
N PRO A 217 -9.88 -0.70 -6.26
CA PRO A 217 -8.53 -0.24 -6.54
C PRO A 217 -7.53 -0.57 -5.42
N ARG A 218 -7.98 -0.69 -4.15
CA ARG A 218 -7.11 -1.03 -3.02
C ARG A 218 -6.51 -2.43 -3.15
N SER A 219 -7.20 -3.36 -3.83
CA SER A 219 -6.69 -4.71 -4.10
C SER A 219 -5.41 -4.71 -4.94
N TYR A 220 -5.20 -3.65 -5.73
CA TYR A 220 -4.01 -3.45 -6.57
C TYR A 220 -2.87 -2.75 -5.83
N LEU A 221 -3.11 -2.18 -4.66
CA LEU A 221 -2.11 -1.45 -3.89
C LEU A 221 -1.36 -2.35 -2.89
N THR A 222 -1.61 -3.65 -2.91
CA THR A 222 -1.04 -4.62 -1.96
C THR A 222 0.17 -5.38 -2.48
N ASP A 223 0.53 -5.18 -3.76
CA ASP A 223 1.70 -5.77 -4.41
C ASP A 223 2.06 -4.97 -5.67
N GLY A 224 2.91 -5.50 -6.55
CA GLY A 224 3.30 -4.83 -7.80
C GLY A 224 2.16 -4.54 -8.79
N THR A 225 0.94 -5.01 -8.53
CA THR A 225 -0.21 -4.84 -9.42
C THR A 225 -0.68 -3.39 -9.56
N CYS A 226 -0.22 -2.47 -8.69
CA CYS A 226 -0.50 -1.03 -8.81
C CYS A 226 -0.04 -0.43 -10.15
N ILE A 227 0.86 -1.09 -10.88
CA ILE A 227 1.25 -0.71 -12.25
C ILE A 227 0.05 -0.78 -13.23
N ALA A 228 -1.02 -1.51 -12.91
CA ALA A 228 -2.26 -1.44 -13.67
C ALA A 228 -2.89 -0.01 -13.72
N PHE A 229 -2.47 0.86 -12.81
CA PHE A 229 -2.87 2.27 -12.77
C PHE A 229 -1.83 3.21 -13.40
N GLU A 230 -0.74 2.70 -13.97
CA GLU A 230 0.22 3.54 -14.69
C GLU A 230 -0.50 4.34 -15.77
N LEU A 231 -0.22 5.65 -15.80
CA LEU A 231 -0.80 6.55 -16.78
C LEU A 231 -0.13 6.31 -18.14
N LEU A 232 -0.87 5.72 -19.05
CA LEU A 232 -0.40 5.32 -20.38
C LEU A 232 -0.28 6.48 -21.37
N SER A 233 -0.75 7.69 -21.02
CA SER A 233 -0.54 8.88 -21.83
C SER A 233 0.87 9.46 -21.61
N SER A 234 1.40 10.12 -22.67
CA SER A 234 2.75 10.71 -22.63
C SER A 234 2.76 12.01 -21.82
N ASN A 235 3.07 11.91 -20.54
CA ASN A 235 3.19 13.04 -19.62
C ASN A 235 4.50 13.02 -18.82
N ASN A 236 5.40 12.09 -19.13
CA ASN A 236 6.68 11.91 -18.45
C ASN A 236 7.84 12.32 -19.36
N ALA A 237 8.86 12.94 -18.79
CA ALA A 237 10.13 13.16 -19.46
C ALA A 237 10.92 11.83 -19.49
N ILE A 238 10.60 10.96 -20.47
CA ILE A 238 11.29 9.70 -20.67
C ILE A 238 12.60 9.94 -21.40
N THR A 239 13.69 9.44 -20.84
CA THR A 239 15.03 9.57 -21.40
C THR A 239 15.42 8.35 -22.23
N ARG A 240 16.40 8.52 -23.13
CA ARG A 240 17.00 7.41 -23.89
C ARG A 240 17.53 6.31 -22.96
N ASP A 241 18.18 6.68 -21.85
CA ASP A 241 18.73 5.71 -20.89
C ASP A 241 17.64 4.86 -20.22
N GLN A 242 16.48 5.45 -19.96
CA GLN A 242 15.32 4.71 -19.46
C GLN A 242 14.77 3.75 -20.52
N MET A 243 14.68 4.19 -21.77
CA MET A 243 14.27 3.33 -22.89
C MET A 243 15.25 2.18 -23.13
N LYS A 244 16.57 2.42 -22.99
CA LYS A 244 17.60 1.37 -23.08
C LYS A 244 17.46 0.30 -21.99
N LYS A 245 16.90 0.61 -20.83
CA LYS A 245 16.59 -0.41 -19.81
C LYS A 245 15.50 -1.37 -20.27
N VAL A 246 14.50 -0.88 -21.00
CA VAL A 246 13.41 -1.71 -21.54
C VAL A 246 13.83 -2.51 -22.76
N LEU A 247 14.58 -1.88 -23.65
CA LEU A 247 14.86 -2.40 -24.99
C LEU A 247 16.31 -2.90 -25.15
N GLY A 248 17.16 -2.84 -24.10
CA GLY A 248 18.58 -3.08 -24.23
C GLY A 248 18.98 -4.51 -24.62
N ASP A 249 18.12 -5.48 -24.40
CA ASP A 249 18.28 -6.86 -24.85
C ASP A 249 17.58 -7.15 -26.20
N CYS A 250 16.86 -6.18 -26.76
CA CYS A 250 16.22 -6.31 -28.06
C CYS A 250 17.25 -6.08 -29.18
N VAL A 251 17.55 -7.13 -29.95
CA VAL A 251 18.55 -7.10 -31.04
C VAL A 251 18.23 -6.03 -32.09
N TRP A 252 16.95 -5.69 -32.25
CA TRP A 252 16.46 -4.70 -33.20
C TRP A 252 16.46 -3.25 -32.70
N ALA A 253 16.71 -3.02 -31.41
CA ALA A 253 16.62 -1.69 -30.80
C ALA A 253 17.94 -0.91 -30.95
N THR A 254 18.07 -0.13 -32.01
CA THR A 254 19.17 0.84 -32.18
C THR A 254 18.87 2.14 -31.42
N ASP A 255 19.89 2.97 -31.23
CA ASP A 255 19.74 4.30 -30.59
C ASP A 255 18.76 5.18 -31.37
N GLU A 256 18.80 5.13 -32.70
CA GLU A 256 17.87 5.86 -33.59
C GLU A 256 16.43 5.38 -33.41
N LEU A 257 16.22 4.07 -33.34
CA LEU A 257 14.88 3.50 -33.12
C LEU A 257 14.33 3.84 -31.74
N ILE A 258 15.19 3.90 -30.72
CA ILE A 258 14.80 4.37 -29.36
C ILE A 258 14.30 5.81 -29.41
N ASP A 259 14.99 6.70 -30.15
CA ASP A 259 14.56 8.09 -30.33
C ASP A 259 13.22 8.16 -31.08
N GLU A 260 13.02 7.30 -32.06
CA GLU A 260 11.74 7.19 -32.79
C GLU A 260 10.60 6.75 -31.86
N PHE A 261 10.81 5.81 -30.92
CA PHE A 261 9.83 5.45 -29.90
C PHE A 261 9.43 6.64 -29.03
N ILE A 262 10.43 7.41 -28.56
CA ILE A 262 10.20 8.59 -27.73
C ILE A 262 9.39 9.64 -28.49
N GLN A 263 9.76 9.91 -29.74
CA GLN A 263 9.08 10.89 -30.59
C GLN A 263 7.65 10.44 -30.94
N ALA A 264 7.46 9.19 -31.37
CA ALA A 264 6.15 8.65 -31.71
C ALA A 264 5.20 8.65 -30.51
N GLY A 265 5.70 8.28 -29.33
CA GLY A 265 4.92 8.32 -28.09
C GLY A 265 4.48 9.74 -27.75
N LYS A 266 5.39 10.71 -27.84
CA LYS A 266 5.07 12.13 -27.59
C LYS A 266 4.01 12.66 -28.58
N GLU A 267 4.14 12.38 -29.87
CA GLU A 267 3.19 12.84 -30.89
C GLU A 267 1.81 12.17 -30.79
N ALA A 268 1.76 10.88 -30.42
CA ALA A 268 0.51 10.15 -30.24
C ALA A 268 -0.10 10.30 -28.84
N ASN A 269 0.56 11.02 -27.94
CA ASN A 269 0.20 11.11 -26.52
C ASN A 269 0.10 9.73 -25.84
N VAL A 270 1.10 8.86 -26.06
CA VAL A 270 1.22 7.54 -25.45
C VAL A 270 2.58 7.43 -24.76
N SER A 271 2.65 6.83 -23.58
CA SER A 271 3.91 6.59 -22.88
C SER A 271 4.91 5.84 -23.78
N PRO A 272 6.11 6.37 -24.05
CA PRO A 272 7.12 5.66 -24.83
C PRO A 272 7.53 4.33 -24.20
N ILE A 273 7.56 4.25 -22.86
CA ILE A 273 7.85 3.02 -22.12
C ILE A 273 6.76 1.98 -22.40
N TYR A 274 5.49 2.37 -22.31
CA TYR A 274 4.37 1.48 -22.63
C TYR A 274 4.45 0.96 -24.07
N LEU A 275 4.77 1.82 -25.04
CA LEU A 275 4.99 1.40 -26.43
C LEU A 275 6.14 0.40 -26.55
N ALA A 276 7.25 0.65 -25.84
CA ALA A 276 8.41 -0.24 -25.87
C ALA A 276 8.11 -1.61 -25.24
N VAL A 277 7.47 -1.64 -24.08
CA VAL A 277 7.05 -2.89 -23.42
C VAL A 277 6.07 -3.66 -24.29
N LYS A 278 5.10 -2.97 -24.90
CA LYS A 278 4.14 -3.59 -25.80
C LYS A 278 4.81 -4.16 -27.06
N ALA A 279 5.68 -3.40 -27.72
CA ALA A 279 6.42 -3.86 -28.89
C ALA A 279 7.27 -5.10 -28.55
N ARG A 280 7.99 -5.06 -27.42
CA ARG A 280 8.79 -6.20 -26.93
C ARG A 280 7.92 -7.45 -26.71
N GLY A 281 6.74 -7.30 -26.11
CA GLY A 281 5.78 -8.40 -25.92
C GLY A 281 5.24 -8.97 -27.23
N GLU A 282 4.95 -8.11 -28.21
CA GLU A 282 4.33 -8.50 -29.48
C GLU A 282 5.31 -9.15 -30.48
N ILE A 283 6.55 -8.64 -30.56
CA ILE A 283 7.52 -9.08 -31.58
C ILE A 283 8.77 -9.73 -31.00
N GLY A 284 8.86 -9.86 -29.66
CA GLY A 284 9.99 -10.47 -28.97
C GLY A 284 11.28 -9.65 -29.03
N THR A 285 12.36 -10.20 -28.46
CA THR A 285 13.66 -9.54 -28.36
C THR A 285 14.63 -9.91 -29.50
N GLY A 286 14.37 -11.00 -30.21
CA GLY A 286 15.20 -11.50 -31.30
C GLY A 286 15.06 -10.69 -32.60
N ALA A 287 15.92 -11.03 -33.57
CA ALA A 287 15.84 -10.44 -34.89
C ALA A 287 14.49 -10.78 -35.57
N THR A 288 13.68 -9.78 -35.85
CA THR A 288 12.37 -9.92 -36.48
C THR A 288 12.23 -8.97 -37.66
N LYS A 289 11.60 -9.44 -38.72
CA LYS A 289 11.32 -8.61 -39.89
C LYS A 289 10.29 -7.51 -39.59
N ASN A 290 9.45 -7.71 -38.60
CA ASN A 290 8.49 -6.69 -38.15
C ASN A 290 9.18 -5.42 -37.63
N ALA A 291 10.37 -5.56 -37.06
CA ALA A 291 11.20 -4.45 -36.59
C ALA A 291 12.28 -4.01 -37.57
N THR A 292 12.86 -4.94 -38.38
CA THR A 292 13.95 -4.63 -39.32
C THR A 292 13.49 -4.34 -40.74
N GLY A 293 12.21 -4.45 -40.96
CA GLY A 293 11.54 -4.20 -42.24
C GLY A 293 11.34 -5.47 -43.07
N TYR A 294 10.08 -5.81 -43.32
CA TYR A 294 9.67 -6.93 -44.20
C TYR A 294 9.61 -6.46 -45.65
N PRO A 295 10.43 -7.01 -46.58
CA PRO A 295 10.40 -6.61 -47.96
C PRO A 295 9.16 -7.17 -48.67
N LEU A 296 8.47 -6.34 -49.45
CA LEU A 296 7.38 -6.75 -50.30
C LEU A 296 7.72 -6.59 -51.79
N SER A 297 6.86 -7.11 -52.67
CA SER A 297 7.05 -7.12 -54.12
C SER A 297 7.06 -5.75 -54.81
N ASP A 298 6.60 -4.71 -54.11
CA ASP A 298 6.66 -3.30 -54.53
C ASP A 298 8.04 -2.66 -54.33
N GLY A 299 9.03 -3.40 -53.85
CA GLY A 299 10.40 -2.97 -53.62
C GLY A 299 10.60 -2.18 -52.32
N LYS A 300 9.56 -2.03 -51.50
CA LYS A 300 9.65 -1.36 -50.21
C LYS A 300 9.71 -2.35 -49.07
N LYS A 301 10.15 -1.83 -47.90
CA LYS A 301 10.07 -2.54 -46.60
C LYS A 301 8.95 -1.96 -45.79
N TYR A 302 8.26 -2.83 -45.04
CA TYR A 302 7.19 -2.45 -44.13
C TYR A 302 7.47 -2.96 -42.71
N TYR A 303 7.03 -2.19 -41.71
CA TYR A 303 7.30 -2.42 -40.30
C TYR A 303 6.01 -2.55 -39.51
N ASN A 304 5.99 -3.39 -38.47
CA ASN A 304 4.82 -3.53 -37.59
C ASN A 304 5.24 -3.98 -36.19
N PHE A 305 5.54 -3.03 -35.33
CA PHE A 305 6.02 -3.29 -33.96
C PHE A 305 4.95 -3.84 -33.01
N PHE A 306 3.68 -3.70 -33.35
CA PHE A 306 2.57 -4.01 -32.44
C PHE A 306 1.64 -5.11 -32.98
N ASN A 307 2.04 -5.82 -33.99
CA ASN A 307 1.25 -6.87 -34.67
C ASN A 307 -0.18 -6.44 -35.04
N ILE A 308 -0.43 -5.15 -35.28
CA ILE A 308 -1.74 -4.63 -35.67
C ILE A 308 -2.13 -5.23 -37.00
N GLY A 309 -3.35 -5.78 -37.06
CA GLY A 309 -3.83 -6.47 -38.26
C GLY A 309 -3.32 -7.91 -38.45
N ALA A 310 -2.52 -8.42 -37.52
CA ALA A 310 -1.99 -9.79 -37.53
C ALA A 310 -3.02 -10.80 -37.01
N TYR A 311 -4.13 -10.98 -37.72
CA TYR A 311 -5.18 -11.93 -37.37
C TYR A 311 -5.70 -12.68 -38.61
N GLY A 312 -6.27 -13.85 -38.37
CA GLY A 312 -6.89 -14.69 -39.40
C GLY A 312 -5.91 -15.31 -40.40
N GLY A 313 -6.39 -16.26 -41.22
CA GLY A 313 -5.62 -16.91 -42.27
C GLY A 313 -4.54 -17.88 -41.79
N SER A 314 -3.72 -18.34 -42.76
CA SER A 314 -2.62 -19.29 -42.48
C SER A 314 -1.33 -18.62 -42.04
N ASP A 315 -1.17 -17.32 -42.23
CA ASP A 315 -0.02 -16.52 -41.83
C ASP A 315 -0.48 -15.15 -41.24
N PRO A 316 -0.87 -15.10 -39.97
CA PRO A 316 -1.29 -13.88 -39.31
C PRO A 316 -0.21 -12.78 -39.36
N ASN A 317 1.07 -13.17 -39.27
CA ASN A 317 2.17 -12.22 -39.27
C ASN A 317 2.27 -11.49 -40.62
N TYR A 318 2.14 -12.23 -41.71
CA TYR A 318 2.10 -11.64 -43.06
C TYR A 318 0.88 -10.72 -43.26
N ASN A 319 -0.28 -11.08 -42.71
CA ASN A 319 -1.46 -10.20 -42.72
C ASN A 319 -1.18 -8.87 -42.00
N GLY A 320 -0.45 -8.90 -40.89
CA GLY A 320 0.01 -7.68 -40.18
C GLY A 320 0.94 -6.82 -41.04
N ILE A 321 1.78 -7.42 -41.89
CA ILE A 321 2.63 -6.70 -42.84
C ILE A 321 1.80 -6.11 -44.02
N LEU A 322 0.81 -6.82 -44.51
CA LEU A 322 -0.12 -6.26 -45.51
C LEU A 322 -0.94 -5.10 -44.95
N TYR A 323 -1.32 -5.17 -43.66
CA TYR A 323 -1.92 -4.05 -42.97
C TYR A 323 -0.97 -2.85 -42.93
N ALA A 324 0.29 -3.07 -42.55
CA ALA A 324 1.32 -2.04 -42.55
C ALA A 324 1.55 -1.41 -43.95
N GLN A 325 1.49 -2.21 -45.02
CA GLN A 325 1.55 -1.70 -46.38
C GLN A 325 0.35 -0.79 -46.69
N LYS A 326 -0.86 -1.23 -46.34
CA LYS A 326 -2.08 -0.44 -46.52
C LYS A 326 -2.03 0.91 -45.80
N GLU A 327 -1.51 0.93 -44.57
CA GLU A 327 -1.36 2.14 -43.76
C GLU A 327 -0.12 2.99 -44.12
N GLY A 328 0.72 2.51 -45.06
CA GLY A 328 1.92 3.22 -45.52
C GLY A 328 3.07 3.23 -44.52
N TRP A 329 3.19 2.20 -43.65
CA TRP A 329 4.25 2.05 -42.64
C TRP A 329 5.54 1.54 -43.29
N ASP A 330 6.08 2.32 -44.24
CA ASP A 330 7.28 1.99 -45.00
C ASP A 330 8.59 2.48 -44.36
N THR A 331 8.53 3.05 -43.14
CA THR A 331 9.66 3.33 -42.25
C THR A 331 9.32 2.91 -40.81
N SER A 332 10.35 2.66 -40.00
CA SER A 332 10.19 2.35 -38.57
C SER A 332 9.38 3.43 -37.83
N TYR A 333 9.72 4.70 -38.07
CA TYR A 333 9.01 5.82 -37.45
C TYR A 333 7.52 5.88 -37.83
N LYS A 334 7.19 5.70 -39.11
CA LYS A 334 5.77 5.68 -39.54
C LYS A 334 5.00 4.53 -38.89
N ALA A 335 5.62 3.37 -38.76
CA ALA A 335 5.01 2.22 -38.10
C ALA A 335 4.83 2.45 -36.59
N LEU A 336 5.83 3.02 -35.92
CA LEU A 336 5.73 3.38 -34.50
C LEU A 336 4.65 4.43 -34.26
N LEU A 337 4.65 5.52 -35.04
CA LEU A 337 3.66 6.59 -34.91
C LEU A 337 2.25 6.11 -35.26
N GLY A 338 2.10 5.36 -36.36
CA GLY A 338 0.83 4.80 -36.80
C GLY A 338 0.26 3.84 -35.75
N GLY A 339 1.08 2.93 -35.25
CA GLY A 339 0.71 2.01 -34.19
C GLY A 339 0.39 2.71 -32.87
N ALA A 340 1.17 3.70 -32.46
CA ALA A 340 0.90 4.51 -31.29
C ALA A 340 -0.44 5.27 -31.40
N LYS A 341 -0.75 5.84 -32.55
CA LYS A 341 -2.04 6.49 -32.84
C LYS A 341 -3.20 5.49 -32.79
N PHE A 342 -3.01 4.29 -33.32
CA PHE A 342 -4.02 3.22 -33.25
C PHE A 342 -4.31 2.85 -31.78
N ILE A 343 -3.27 2.62 -30.97
CA ILE A 343 -3.37 2.30 -29.53
C ILE A 343 -4.03 3.46 -28.77
N SER A 344 -3.60 4.70 -29.03
CA SER A 344 -4.18 5.89 -28.40
C SER A 344 -5.66 6.03 -28.75
N GLY A 345 -6.01 5.95 -30.01
CA GLY A 345 -7.38 6.17 -30.50
C GLY A 345 -8.37 5.09 -30.03
N SER A 346 -7.89 3.88 -29.78
CA SER A 346 -8.75 2.78 -29.33
C SER A 346 -9.21 2.95 -27.88
N TYR A 347 -8.31 3.38 -26.97
CA TYR A 347 -8.59 3.43 -25.53
C TYR A 347 -8.14 4.73 -24.86
N ILE A 348 -6.87 5.13 -25.00
CA ILE A 348 -6.24 6.21 -24.22
C ILE A 348 -6.92 7.56 -24.49
N ALA A 349 -7.13 7.90 -25.76
CA ALA A 349 -7.81 9.14 -26.17
C ALA A 349 -9.29 9.20 -25.76
N LYS A 350 -9.87 8.05 -25.39
CA LYS A 350 -11.24 7.95 -24.87
C LYS A 350 -11.33 8.01 -23.35
N GLY A 351 -10.21 8.26 -22.67
CA GLY A 351 -10.14 8.34 -21.22
C GLY A 351 -9.78 7.02 -20.52
N GLN A 352 -9.67 5.90 -21.27
CA GLN A 352 -9.24 4.61 -20.76
C GLN A 352 -7.70 4.53 -20.78
N ASN A 353 -7.06 5.44 -20.06
CA ASN A 353 -5.61 5.69 -20.11
C ASN A 353 -4.81 4.95 -19.03
N THR A 354 -5.38 3.90 -18.43
CA THR A 354 -4.70 2.90 -17.59
C THR A 354 -5.24 1.51 -17.94
N MET A 355 -4.50 0.43 -17.64
CA MET A 355 -5.02 -0.93 -17.87
C MET A 355 -6.31 -1.19 -17.08
N PHE A 356 -6.40 -0.65 -15.86
CA PHE A 356 -7.61 -0.73 -15.06
C PHE A 356 -8.81 -0.11 -15.76
N LEU A 357 -8.66 1.11 -16.32
CA LEU A 357 -9.74 1.77 -17.05
C LEU A 357 -10.04 1.11 -18.40
N GLN A 358 -9.10 0.37 -18.99
CA GLN A 358 -9.36 -0.47 -20.17
C GLN A 358 -10.25 -1.67 -19.81
N ARG A 359 -10.11 -2.22 -18.59
CA ARG A 359 -10.94 -3.32 -18.12
C ARG A 359 -12.32 -2.86 -17.62
N PHE A 360 -12.40 -1.83 -16.80
CA PHE A 360 -13.65 -1.44 -16.14
C PHE A 360 -14.36 -0.23 -16.78
N ASN A 361 -13.67 0.51 -17.58
CA ASN A 361 -14.11 1.76 -18.21
C ASN A 361 -14.95 2.69 -17.31
N PHE A 362 -14.34 3.12 -16.22
CA PHE A 362 -14.92 4.15 -15.34
C PHE A 362 -14.67 5.58 -15.86
N SER A 363 -14.27 5.73 -17.13
CA SER A 363 -14.14 7.03 -17.76
C SER A 363 -15.52 7.61 -18.09
N LYS A 364 -15.58 8.93 -18.29
CA LYS A 364 -16.83 9.62 -18.63
C LYS A 364 -17.32 9.31 -20.05
N THR A 365 -16.47 8.69 -20.89
CA THR A 365 -16.82 8.35 -22.26
C THR A 365 -17.26 6.89 -22.32
N ASN A 366 -18.54 6.67 -22.62
CA ASN A 366 -19.13 5.33 -22.70
C ASN A 366 -18.89 4.47 -21.45
N THR A 367 -19.12 5.05 -20.26
CA THR A 367 -18.95 4.41 -18.95
C THR A 367 -19.53 2.98 -18.97
N PHE A 368 -18.77 2.02 -18.45
CA PHE A 368 -19.04 0.56 -18.46
C PHE A 368 -19.04 -0.10 -19.85
N GLY A 369 -19.01 0.66 -20.93
CA GLY A 369 -18.91 0.12 -22.28
C GLY A 369 -17.49 0.09 -22.81
N HIS A 370 -17.28 -0.54 -23.98
CA HIS A 370 -16.00 -0.60 -24.69
C HIS A 370 -14.85 -1.11 -23.81
N GLN A 371 -15.10 -2.14 -23.03
CA GLN A 371 -14.09 -2.80 -22.20
C GLN A 371 -13.15 -3.63 -23.10
N TYR A 372 -11.86 -3.69 -22.73
CA TYR A 372 -10.84 -4.42 -23.48
C TYR A 372 -11.06 -5.94 -23.45
N ALA A 373 -11.50 -6.47 -22.32
CA ALA A 373 -11.67 -7.90 -22.08
C ALA A 373 -12.82 -8.17 -21.12
N THR A 374 -13.45 -9.33 -21.24
CA THR A 374 -14.39 -9.88 -20.24
C THR A 374 -13.67 -10.50 -19.04
N ASP A 375 -12.40 -10.89 -19.21
CA ASP A 375 -11.56 -11.43 -18.12
C ASP A 375 -11.47 -10.44 -16.95
N ILE A 376 -12.05 -10.82 -15.81
CA ILE A 376 -12.06 -9.98 -14.61
C ILE A 376 -10.65 -9.73 -14.06
N THR A 377 -9.70 -10.63 -14.33
CA THR A 377 -8.32 -10.54 -13.84
C THR A 377 -7.39 -9.76 -14.77
N TYR A 378 -7.87 -9.34 -15.96
CA TYR A 378 -7.04 -8.71 -17.00
C TYR A 378 -6.14 -7.58 -16.49
N ALA A 379 -6.71 -6.59 -15.81
CA ALA A 379 -5.93 -5.46 -15.33
C ALA A 379 -4.98 -5.85 -14.19
N TYR A 380 -5.40 -6.76 -13.31
CA TYR A 380 -4.60 -7.25 -12.20
C TYR A 380 -3.38 -8.03 -12.71
N MET A 381 -3.59 -8.99 -13.61
CA MET A 381 -2.51 -9.78 -14.18
C MET A 381 -1.60 -8.93 -15.08
N GLY A 382 -2.18 -8.03 -15.89
CA GLY A 382 -1.40 -7.12 -16.73
C GLY A 382 -0.52 -6.16 -15.91
N GLY A 383 -1.01 -5.67 -14.78
CA GLY A 383 -0.22 -4.89 -13.82
C GLY A 383 0.94 -5.70 -13.26
N TRP A 384 0.68 -6.95 -12.89
CA TRP A 384 1.69 -7.87 -12.38
C TRP A 384 2.77 -8.20 -13.42
N ASP A 385 2.38 -8.54 -14.64
CA ASP A 385 3.30 -8.84 -15.75
C ASP A 385 4.18 -7.63 -16.08
N THR A 386 3.59 -6.41 -16.06
CA THR A 386 4.33 -5.17 -16.29
C THR A 386 5.30 -4.89 -15.14
N TYR A 387 4.90 -5.11 -13.89
CA TYR A 387 5.78 -4.99 -12.73
C TYR A 387 6.98 -5.94 -12.86
N GLY A 388 6.76 -7.22 -13.19
CA GLY A 388 7.81 -8.20 -13.43
C GLY A 388 8.79 -7.72 -14.50
N SER A 389 8.28 -7.24 -15.63
CA SER A 389 9.10 -6.67 -16.70
C SER A 389 9.91 -5.46 -16.24
N TYR A 390 9.35 -4.60 -15.40
CA TYR A 390 10.07 -3.44 -14.84
C TYR A 390 11.16 -3.87 -13.86
N ALA A 391 10.88 -4.87 -13.01
CA ALA A 391 11.84 -5.41 -12.05
C ALA A 391 13.04 -6.05 -12.78
N GLU A 392 12.79 -6.92 -13.75
CA GLU A 392 13.82 -7.60 -14.57
C GLU A 392 14.73 -6.60 -15.31
N ASN A 393 14.19 -5.46 -15.71
CA ASN A 393 14.91 -4.44 -16.47
C ASN A 393 15.42 -3.25 -15.63
N ASN A 394 15.42 -3.38 -14.30
CA ASN A 394 15.82 -2.32 -13.35
C ASN A 394 15.07 -0.99 -13.55
N MET A 395 13.79 -1.07 -13.89
CA MET A 395 12.94 0.09 -14.17
C MET A 395 12.07 0.53 -13.01
N LEU A 396 12.03 -0.20 -11.90
CA LEU A 396 11.25 0.20 -10.72
C LEU A 396 11.71 1.55 -10.12
N GLY A 397 12.92 2.00 -10.46
CA GLY A 397 13.45 3.32 -10.08
C GLY A 397 13.19 4.46 -11.08
N VAL A 398 12.31 4.28 -12.09
CA VAL A 398 11.93 5.38 -13.00
C VAL A 398 10.73 6.17 -12.45
N ASN A 399 10.59 7.43 -12.87
CA ASN A 399 9.44 8.24 -12.50
C ASN A 399 8.19 7.74 -13.22
N LEU A 400 7.19 7.30 -12.45
CA LEU A 400 5.88 6.89 -12.96
C LEU A 400 4.79 7.78 -12.38
N ILE A 401 3.74 8.00 -13.14
CA ILE A 401 2.48 8.55 -12.64
C ILE A 401 1.47 7.40 -12.57
N ILE A 402 0.97 7.17 -11.38
CA ILE A 402 0.04 6.09 -11.05
C ILE A 402 -1.32 6.74 -10.74
N SER A 403 -2.27 6.61 -11.66
CA SER A 403 -3.59 7.25 -11.58
C SER A 403 -4.59 6.30 -10.95
N VAL A 404 -4.79 6.43 -9.64
CA VAL A 404 -5.59 5.48 -8.84
C VAL A 404 -7.05 5.91 -8.81
N PRO A 405 -7.99 5.05 -9.27
CA PRO A 405 -9.42 5.36 -9.24
C PRO A 405 -9.98 5.46 -7.82
N ILE A 406 -10.91 6.38 -7.63
CA ILE A 406 -11.71 6.52 -6.41
C ILE A 406 -13.18 6.47 -6.81
N LEU A 407 -13.91 5.50 -6.26
CA LEU A 407 -15.37 5.41 -6.36
C LEU A 407 -16.00 5.96 -5.07
N GLU A 408 -17.23 6.43 -5.18
CA GLU A 408 -18.00 6.91 -4.03
C GLU A 408 -18.62 5.74 -3.24
N ASN A 409 -18.79 5.89 -1.95
CA ASN A 409 -19.46 4.94 -1.05
C ASN A 409 -18.88 3.51 -1.08
N MET A 410 -17.56 3.38 -1.20
CA MET A 410 -16.91 2.07 -1.18
C MET A 410 -17.03 1.39 0.19
N PRO A 411 -17.15 0.04 0.25
CA PRO A 411 -17.10 -0.69 1.50
C PRO A 411 -15.73 -0.54 2.19
N ALA A 412 -15.66 -0.84 3.49
CA ALA A 412 -14.40 -0.79 4.24
C ALA A 412 -13.32 -1.69 3.63
N ALA A 413 -13.71 -2.89 3.18
CA ALA A 413 -12.81 -3.85 2.52
C ALA A 413 -13.61 -4.74 1.56
N THR A 414 -12.90 -5.36 0.61
CA THR A 414 -13.38 -6.43 -0.27
C THR A 414 -12.46 -7.64 -0.10
N LYS A 415 -12.99 -8.85 -0.28
CA LYS A 415 -12.26 -10.10 -0.12
C LYS A 415 -12.42 -10.98 -1.36
N LEU A 416 -11.32 -11.61 -1.80
CA LEU A 416 -11.39 -12.60 -2.86
C LEU A 416 -12.00 -13.89 -2.33
N PRO A 417 -13.12 -14.40 -2.90
CA PRO A 417 -13.71 -15.65 -2.46
C PRO A 417 -12.75 -16.84 -2.57
N THR A 418 -12.79 -17.71 -1.59
CA THR A 418 -11.99 -18.94 -1.51
C THR A 418 -12.85 -20.09 -1.02
N ALA A 419 -12.60 -21.30 -1.53
CA ALA A 419 -13.35 -22.51 -1.15
C ALA A 419 -13.10 -22.96 0.29
N ARG A 420 -12.04 -22.47 0.93
CA ARG A 420 -11.70 -22.75 2.33
C ARG A 420 -11.85 -21.52 3.19
N TYR A 421 -12.24 -21.73 4.43
CA TYR A 421 -12.23 -20.67 5.43
C TYR A 421 -10.81 -20.13 5.63
N GLU A 422 -10.70 -18.82 5.68
CA GLU A 422 -9.44 -18.11 5.95
C GLU A 422 -9.52 -17.48 7.34
N ASP A 423 -8.61 -17.91 8.23
CA ASP A 423 -8.44 -17.26 9.52
C ASP A 423 -7.95 -15.82 9.30
N GLU A 424 -8.60 -14.88 9.99
CA GLU A 424 -8.22 -13.47 9.97
C GLU A 424 -7.66 -13.06 11.33
N TYR A 425 -6.65 -12.22 11.28
CA TYR A 425 -6.16 -11.54 12.46
C TYR A 425 -7.10 -10.37 12.79
N VAL A 426 -7.54 -10.34 14.02
CA VAL A 426 -8.26 -9.20 14.60
C VAL A 426 -7.32 -8.62 15.65
N ASP A 427 -7.11 -7.30 15.61
CA ASP A 427 -6.35 -6.63 16.68
C ASP A 427 -7.03 -6.95 18.01
N PRO A 428 -6.28 -7.35 19.04
CA PRO A 428 -6.87 -7.58 20.36
C PRO A 428 -7.59 -6.30 20.78
N GLU A 429 -8.84 -6.45 21.25
CA GLU A 429 -9.52 -5.35 21.90
C GLU A 429 -8.64 -4.85 23.05
N PRO A 430 -8.51 -3.54 23.27
CA PRO A 430 -7.82 -3.04 24.46
C PRO A 430 -8.48 -3.70 25.67
N GLU A 431 -7.69 -4.29 26.55
CA GLU A 431 -8.20 -4.89 27.79
C GLU A 431 -9.09 -3.84 28.47
N PRO A 432 -10.32 -4.20 28.88
CA PRO A 432 -11.14 -3.29 29.63
C PRO A 432 -10.36 -2.84 30.87
N GLU A 433 -10.29 -1.53 31.08
CA GLU A 433 -9.67 -1.00 32.30
C GLU A 433 -10.27 -1.74 33.52
N PRO A 434 -9.43 -2.21 34.46
CA PRO A 434 -9.93 -2.90 35.65
C PRO A 434 -10.98 -2.00 36.32
N GLU A 435 -12.18 -2.56 36.53
CA GLU A 435 -13.25 -1.83 37.23
C GLU A 435 -12.66 -1.29 38.55
N PRO A 436 -12.84 0.01 38.86
CA PRO A 436 -12.38 0.56 40.12
C PRO A 436 -12.98 -0.25 41.27
N GLU A 437 -12.17 -0.68 42.21
CA GLU A 437 -12.65 -1.36 43.42
C GLU A 437 -13.77 -0.53 44.07
N PRO A 438 -14.88 -1.16 44.49
CA PRO A 438 -16.02 -0.43 45.02
C PRO A 438 -15.58 0.32 46.28
N GLU A 439 -15.65 1.66 46.25
CA GLU A 439 -15.43 2.50 47.44
C GLU A 439 -16.44 2.16 48.54
N PRO A 440 -16.03 2.20 49.82
CA PRO A 440 -16.93 1.93 50.91
C PRO A 440 -18.03 3.01 50.97
N ASN A 441 -19.26 2.55 50.94
CA ASN A 441 -20.53 3.30 50.90
C ASN A 441 -20.62 4.38 52.01
N PRO A 442 -20.63 5.68 51.70
CA PRO A 442 -21.08 6.69 52.63
C PRO A 442 -22.57 7.03 52.41
N ASN A 443 -23.26 7.14 53.47
CA ASN A 443 -24.62 7.52 53.79
C ASN A 443 -25.33 8.49 52.79
N PRO A 444 -26.65 8.39 52.56
CA PRO A 444 -27.36 9.10 51.50
C PRO A 444 -27.60 10.58 51.86
N GLU A 445 -27.21 11.46 50.97
CA GLU A 445 -27.61 12.86 50.92
C GLU A 445 -28.44 13.22 49.70
N PRO A 446 -29.17 14.34 49.67
CA PRO A 446 -30.38 14.53 48.92
C PRO A 446 -30.17 14.88 47.44
N ASN A 447 -31.20 14.51 46.67
CA ASN A 447 -31.41 14.69 45.24
C ASN A 447 -30.99 16.08 44.69
N PRO A 448 -30.09 16.17 43.66
CA PRO A 448 -29.79 17.41 42.99
C PRO A 448 -30.65 17.64 41.74
N GLU A 449 -30.83 18.91 41.42
CA GLU A 449 -31.57 19.48 40.30
C GLU A 449 -31.10 19.01 38.90
N PRO A 450 -31.89 19.22 37.83
CA PRO A 450 -31.61 18.64 36.51
C PRO A 450 -30.38 19.22 35.83
N ASN A 451 -29.51 18.30 35.42
CA ASN A 451 -28.24 18.52 34.72
C ASN A 451 -28.43 19.14 33.32
N PRO A 452 -27.68 20.18 32.92
CA PRO A 452 -27.61 20.60 31.53
C PRO A 452 -26.91 19.52 30.67
N GLY A 453 -27.37 19.33 29.43
CA GLY A 453 -27.01 18.26 28.52
C GLY A 453 -25.52 18.05 28.27
N PRO A 454 -25.14 16.95 27.59
CA PRO A 454 -23.77 16.48 27.50
C PRO A 454 -22.86 17.50 26.83
N SER A 455 -21.84 17.98 27.56
CA SER A 455 -20.75 18.76 27.00
C SER A 455 -19.90 17.86 26.12
N GLU A 456 -19.64 18.27 24.85
CA GLU A 456 -18.78 17.55 23.93
C GLU A 456 -17.38 17.36 24.55
N ARG A 457 -16.90 16.11 24.56
CA ARG A 457 -15.54 15.76 25.00
C ARG A 457 -14.55 16.09 23.90
N TYR A 458 -13.56 16.93 24.18
CA TYR A 458 -12.49 17.25 23.24
C TYR A 458 -11.45 16.14 23.19
N ASP A 459 -11.11 15.69 21.98
CA ASP A 459 -10.02 14.72 21.75
C ASP A 459 -8.73 15.46 21.40
N TYR A 460 -8.07 16.02 22.41
CA TYR A 460 -6.83 16.80 22.23
C TYR A 460 -5.71 16.03 21.55
N VAL A 461 -5.66 14.72 21.69
CA VAL A 461 -4.62 13.87 21.12
C VAL A 461 -4.78 13.80 19.60
N ASN A 462 -5.97 13.48 19.13
CA ASN A 462 -6.26 13.41 17.70
C ASN A 462 -6.30 14.78 17.03
N GLU A 463 -6.89 15.79 17.68
CA GLU A 463 -6.98 17.15 17.13
C GLU A 463 -5.60 17.81 16.95
N LEU A 464 -4.63 17.48 17.80
CA LEU A 464 -3.26 17.97 17.71
C LEU A 464 -2.33 17.01 16.94
N ASN A 465 -2.88 15.91 16.43
CA ASN A 465 -2.13 14.89 15.71
C ASN A 465 -0.95 14.31 16.53
N LEU A 466 -1.15 14.21 17.85
CA LEU A 466 -0.21 13.61 18.80
C LEU A 466 -0.50 12.11 18.96
N ARG A 467 0.40 11.39 19.60
CA ARG A 467 0.26 9.96 19.90
C ARG A 467 0.24 9.76 21.39
N LEU A 468 -0.79 9.11 21.89
CA LEU A 468 -0.92 8.70 23.27
C LEU A 468 -0.62 7.20 23.40
N THR A 469 0.30 6.84 24.27
CA THR A 469 0.58 5.46 24.67
C THR A 469 0.56 5.43 26.19
N ASP A 470 -0.42 4.76 26.78
CA ASP A 470 -0.70 4.85 28.21
C ASP A 470 -0.89 6.31 28.66
N SER A 471 0.00 6.81 29.49
CA SER A 471 0.07 8.21 29.92
C SER A 471 1.14 9.04 29.18
N TYR A 472 1.83 8.45 28.21
CA TYR A 472 2.92 9.09 27.46
C TYR A 472 2.41 9.70 26.16
N LEU A 473 2.63 10.99 26.01
CA LEU A 473 2.23 11.77 24.83
C LEU A 473 3.47 12.07 23.98
N SER A 474 3.44 11.65 22.73
CA SER A 474 4.54 11.81 21.78
C SER A 474 4.05 12.39 20.44
N GLY A 475 4.96 12.59 19.48
CA GLY A 475 4.65 13.18 18.17
C GLY A 475 4.84 14.69 18.13
N PHE A 476 5.45 15.28 19.15
CA PHE A 476 5.83 16.69 19.13
C PHE A 476 6.87 16.98 18.03
N THR A 477 6.72 18.10 17.36
CA THR A 477 7.78 18.61 16.47
C THR A 477 8.99 19.00 17.30
N LEU A 478 10.18 18.57 16.91
CA LEU A 478 11.43 18.95 17.58
C LEU A 478 11.58 20.48 17.65
N GLY A 479 11.99 20.98 18.81
CA GLY A 479 12.15 22.40 19.05
C GLY A 479 10.83 23.17 19.24
N THR A 480 9.71 22.49 19.52
CA THR A 480 8.42 23.15 19.82
C THR A 480 8.49 23.85 21.18
N PRO A 481 8.29 25.19 21.25
CA PRO A 481 8.17 25.90 22.53
C PRO A 481 6.90 25.45 23.29
N VAL A 482 6.95 25.44 24.61
CA VAL A 482 5.80 25.13 25.48
C VAL A 482 4.61 26.06 25.18
N GLN A 483 4.87 27.35 24.96
CA GLN A 483 3.82 28.31 24.59
C GLN A 483 3.10 27.94 23.29
N SER A 484 3.82 27.38 22.31
CA SER A 484 3.21 26.94 21.05
C SER A 484 2.29 25.74 21.28
N LEU A 485 2.69 24.78 22.11
CA LEU A 485 1.86 23.65 22.50
C LEU A 485 0.59 24.12 23.24
N ILE A 486 0.74 25.02 24.21
CA ILE A 486 -0.41 25.61 24.94
C ILE A 486 -1.36 26.32 23.97
N SER A 487 -0.83 27.06 22.99
CA SER A 487 -1.63 27.79 22.00
C SER A 487 -2.38 26.82 21.08
N GLN A 488 -1.77 25.73 20.67
CA GLN A 488 -2.41 24.69 19.87
C GLN A 488 -3.56 24.02 20.65
N ILE A 489 -3.35 23.67 21.92
CA ILE A 489 -4.42 23.09 22.76
C ILE A 489 -5.58 24.08 22.92
N LYS A 490 -5.28 25.36 23.14
CA LYS A 490 -6.30 26.42 23.25
C LYS A 490 -7.00 26.72 21.92
N SER A 491 -6.41 26.38 20.76
CA SER A 491 -7.12 26.47 19.47
C SER A 491 -8.19 25.38 19.35
N VAL A 492 -7.99 24.22 19.97
CA VAL A 492 -8.99 23.14 20.04
C VAL A 492 -10.09 23.53 21.07
N ASN A 493 -9.69 23.97 22.24
CA ASN A 493 -10.62 24.43 23.28
C ASN A 493 -10.08 25.68 23.99
N LYS A 494 -10.63 26.84 23.64
CA LYS A 494 -10.20 28.14 24.18
C LYS A 494 -10.39 28.27 25.69
N ASN A 495 -11.27 27.48 26.30
CA ASN A 495 -11.58 27.51 27.72
C ASN A 495 -10.72 26.53 28.53
N ALA A 496 -9.87 25.72 27.87
CA ALA A 496 -8.97 24.81 28.58
C ALA A 496 -7.91 25.57 29.38
N THR A 497 -7.68 25.11 30.59
CA THR A 497 -6.50 25.49 31.39
C THR A 497 -5.39 24.49 31.07
N VAL A 498 -4.23 24.97 30.68
CA VAL A 498 -3.10 24.12 30.23
C VAL A 498 -1.88 24.47 31.05
N THR A 499 -1.24 23.48 31.68
CA THR A 499 0.01 23.63 32.42
C THR A 499 1.02 22.58 31.99
N VAL A 500 2.29 22.97 31.93
CA VAL A 500 3.41 22.06 31.70
C VAL A 500 4.36 22.16 32.87
N THR A 501 4.69 21.02 33.46
CA THR A 501 5.60 20.98 34.60
C THR A 501 6.76 20.01 34.37
N ALA A 502 7.91 20.27 34.97
CA ALA A 502 9.05 19.36 35.00
C ALA A 502 9.48 19.15 36.46
N ARG A 503 9.50 17.92 36.95
CA ARG A 503 9.80 17.57 38.34
C ARG A 503 8.93 18.33 39.38
N GLY A 504 7.69 18.66 38.98
CA GLY A 504 6.73 19.40 39.81
C GLY A 504 6.82 20.93 39.73
N GLU A 505 7.82 21.49 39.06
CA GLU A 505 7.99 22.94 38.84
C GLU A 505 7.41 23.34 37.50
N ALA A 506 6.82 24.55 37.42
CA ALA A 506 6.26 25.05 36.15
C ALA A 506 7.38 25.32 35.13
N VAL A 507 7.17 24.83 33.91
CA VAL A 507 8.07 25.06 32.77
C VAL A 507 7.78 26.42 32.17
N ALA A 508 8.83 27.20 31.88
CA ALA A 508 8.66 28.50 31.22
C ALA A 508 8.09 28.37 29.83
N ASP A 509 7.22 29.29 29.42
CA ASP A 509 6.55 29.32 28.10
C ASP A 509 7.54 29.30 26.93
N SER A 510 8.73 29.90 27.09
CA SER A 510 9.79 29.93 26.07
C SER A 510 10.66 28.66 26.04
N ALA A 511 10.56 27.77 27.05
CA ALA A 511 11.29 26.51 27.06
C ALA A 511 10.72 25.56 26.00
N LEU A 512 11.53 24.58 25.59
CA LEU A 512 11.11 23.55 24.66
C LEU A 512 10.29 22.46 25.36
N VAL A 513 9.37 21.87 24.63
CA VAL A 513 8.73 20.62 25.05
C VAL A 513 9.79 19.53 25.06
N ALA A 514 9.91 18.84 26.20
CA ALA A 514 10.98 17.89 26.49
C ALA A 514 10.46 16.59 27.10
N THR A 515 11.24 15.53 26.94
CA THR A 515 10.95 14.22 27.54
C THR A 515 10.90 14.31 29.07
N GLY A 516 9.85 13.71 29.65
CA GLY A 516 9.64 13.71 31.11
C GLY A 516 8.92 14.94 31.66
N GLN A 517 8.58 15.93 30.80
CA GLN A 517 7.66 17.01 31.22
C GLN A 517 6.23 16.44 31.32
N VAL A 518 5.44 17.02 32.23
CA VAL A 518 4.05 16.63 32.46
C VAL A 518 3.13 17.73 31.94
N LEU A 519 2.35 17.40 30.95
CA LEU A 519 1.28 18.24 30.37
C LEU A 519 -0.03 17.94 31.10
N THR A 520 -0.67 18.95 31.66
CA THR A 520 -2.01 18.83 32.25
C THR A 520 -2.97 19.78 31.54
N ILE A 521 -4.08 19.24 31.05
CA ILE A 521 -5.18 19.97 30.40
C ILE A 521 -6.42 19.80 31.28
N GLN A 522 -7.02 20.89 31.72
CA GLN A 522 -8.25 20.90 32.46
C GLN A 522 -9.34 21.67 31.67
N ASP A 523 -10.47 21.04 31.47
CA ASP A 523 -11.63 21.63 30.79
C ASP A 523 -12.93 21.36 31.57
N ALA A 524 -14.08 21.67 30.96
CA ALA A 524 -15.40 21.49 31.58
C ALA A 524 -15.78 20.02 31.82
N VAL A 525 -15.09 19.08 31.14
CA VAL A 525 -15.39 17.64 31.19
C VAL A 525 -14.46 16.93 32.18
N GLY A 526 -13.19 17.38 32.33
CA GLY A 526 -12.27 16.71 33.21
C GLY A 526 -10.84 17.29 33.20
N THR A 527 -9.95 16.54 33.80
CA THR A 527 -8.50 16.84 33.83
C THR A 527 -7.76 15.68 33.17
N TYR A 528 -6.94 16.01 32.17
CA TYR A 528 -6.12 15.07 31.40
C TYR A 528 -4.65 15.34 31.73
N THR A 529 -3.91 14.30 32.07
CA THR A 529 -2.49 14.43 32.44
C THR A 529 -1.65 13.48 31.60
N TYR A 530 -0.61 14.00 30.96
CA TYR A 530 0.25 13.24 30.06
C TYR A 530 1.72 13.50 30.35
N THR A 531 2.57 12.47 30.23
CA THR A 531 4.02 12.64 30.25
C THR A 531 4.50 12.83 28.81
N CYS A 532 5.16 13.95 28.52
CA CYS A 532 5.70 14.23 27.17
C CYS A 532 6.90 13.34 26.86
N VAL A 533 6.96 12.86 25.62
CA VAL A 533 8.08 12.11 25.07
C VAL A 533 8.48 12.75 23.75
N VAL A 534 9.70 13.27 23.68
CA VAL A 534 10.33 13.78 22.47
C VAL A 534 11.36 12.74 22.01
N TYR A 535 11.16 12.16 20.84
CA TYR A 535 12.02 11.09 20.36
C TYR A 535 13.45 11.58 20.14
N GLY A 536 14.41 10.90 20.77
CA GLY A 536 15.83 11.24 20.74
C GLY A 536 16.29 12.12 21.90
N ASP A 537 15.40 12.82 22.58
CA ASP A 537 15.68 13.63 23.76
C ASP A 537 15.74 12.71 25.01
N ILE A 538 16.93 12.19 25.29
CA ILE A 538 17.19 11.24 26.39
C ILE A 538 17.45 11.97 27.72
N ASN A 539 18.09 13.13 27.65
CA ASN A 539 18.43 13.93 28.81
C ASN A 539 17.28 14.82 29.31
N GLY A 540 16.21 14.99 28.49
CA GLY A 540 15.02 15.75 28.83
C GLY A 540 15.19 17.27 28.76
N ASP A 541 16.10 17.77 27.91
CA ASP A 541 16.33 19.21 27.73
C ASP A 541 15.56 19.82 26.54
N GLY A 542 14.90 18.96 25.73
CA GLY A 542 14.09 19.34 24.57
C GLY A 542 14.88 19.56 23.29
N VAL A 543 16.19 19.32 23.31
CA VAL A 543 17.08 19.36 22.15
C VAL A 543 17.57 17.94 21.87
N VAL A 544 17.64 17.54 20.62
CA VAL A 544 18.19 16.22 20.25
C VAL A 544 19.57 16.42 19.67
N ASP A 545 20.60 16.09 20.44
CA ASP A 545 22.00 16.28 20.06
C ASP A 545 22.94 15.20 20.66
N MET A 546 24.25 15.45 20.61
CA MET A 546 25.25 14.52 21.13
C MET A 546 25.23 14.36 22.65
N THR A 547 24.59 15.26 23.40
CA THR A 547 24.45 15.14 24.85
C THR A 547 23.50 14.02 25.24
N ASP A 548 22.47 13.75 24.40
CA ASP A 548 21.57 12.61 24.54
C ASP A 548 22.31 11.28 24.36
N VAL A 549 23.16 11.22 23.34
CA VAL A 549 24.01 10.04 23.12
C VAL A 549 24.93 9.80 24.32
N SER A 550 25.52 10.85 24.87
CA SER A 550 26.35 10.74 26.08
C SER A 550 25.53 10.25 27.28
N THR A 551 24.34 10.80 27.49
CA THR A 551 23.42 10.39 28.57
C THR A 551 23.02 8.92 28.44
N LEU A 552 22.75 8.47 27.21
CA LEU A 552 22.44 7.07 26.94
C LEU A 552 23.64 6.15 27.21
N LEU A 553 24.84 6.55 26.82
CA LEU A 553 26.07 5.80 27.05
C LEU A 553 26.38 5.71 28.55
N ASP A 554 26.22 6.80 29.29
CA ASP A 554 26.42 6.82 30.75
C ASP A 554 25.42 5.88 31.44
N ALA A 555 24.14 5.92 31.04
CA ALA A 555 23.12 5.01 31.58
C ALA A 555 23.38 3.52 31.25
N LEU A 556 24.07 3.22 30.15
CA LEU A 556 24.45 1.87 29.76
C LEU A 556 25.73 1.39 30.46
N THR A 557 26.61 2.32 30.87
CA THR A 557 27.91 2.01 31.51
C THR A 557 27.85 2.01 33.06
N GLU A 558 26.84 2.64 33.66
CA GLU A 558 26.59 2.58 35.11
C GLU A 558 26.00 1.24 35.61
N LYS A 559 25.97 0.22 34.76
CA LYS A 559 25.65 -1.16 35.09
C LYS A 559 26.94 -2.00 35.09
#